data_5bc7bb0753de55083390e6c137d16ac6
#
_entry.id   5bc7bb0753de55083390e6c137d16ac6
#
_cell.length_a   1.000
_cell.length_b   1.000
_cell.length_c   1.000
_cell.angle_alpha   90.00
_cell.angle_beta   90.00
_cell.angle_gamma   90.00
#
_symmetry.space_group_name_H-M   'P 1'
#
loop_
_entity.id
_entity.type
_entity.pdbx_description
1 polymer ?
#
loop_
_entity_poly.entity_id
_entity_poly.type
_entity_poly.pdbx_seq_one_letter_code
_entity_poly.pdbx_strand_id
1 'polypeptide(L)'
;MKVLIIGGTKFMGPYVIEELYQKGHKVAVFNRGQTEASLPEDIIRIQGDISEINDYKDELRGFRPDVVLDMIPFTEKHAETVRDIFEGTADRLVAISSADVYLSFGRLLGTEPGEPVPTPSREDSPLREKLYPYRENVSEEHFYYHYDKIPVEKVYMESEKLKGTVLRLPMVYGPGDRQHRLYQYIRRMADKRPYILLDEVHSRWKTCRGYVENVAHAIVAAIENPMAAGKIYNVAENNFSEKEWVGKIAEAMGWQGSIEGVEEGKLPLGMNARQSIDLSSERIREELGYKEIIPLENGLQKTIEWELENPPEDSASQDIDYDKEDSIMRDRKIHKE
;
A
#
# COMPACT_ATOMS: atom_id res chain seq x y z
N MET A 1 -24.16 6.77 -8.21
CA MET A 1 -23.64 7.83 -7.32
C MET A 1 -22.70 8.74 -8.08
N LYS A 2 -22.46 9.93 -7.55
CA LYS A 2 -21.38 10.82 -7.97
C LYS A 2 -20.18 10.63 -7.03
N VAL A 3 -19.05 10.21 -7.57
CA VAL A 3 -17.83 9.98 -6.81
C VAL A 3 -16.75 10.95 -7.26
N LEU A 4 -16.22 11.75 -6.35
CA LEU A 4 -15.07 12.60 -6.60
C LEU A 4 -13.82 11.93 -6.04
N ILE A 5 -12.78 11.79 -6.86
CA ILE A 5 -11.53 11.16 -6.49
C ILE A 5 -10.42 12.22 -6.45
N ILE A 6 -9.78 12.38 -5.30
CA ILE A 6 -8.61 13.23 -5.13
C ILE A 6 -7.36 12.36 -5.36
N GLY A 7 -6.58 12.65 -6.39
CA GLY A 7 -5.51 11.80 -6.91
C GLY A 7 -6.00 10.79 -7.93
N GLY A 8 -5.69 9.51 -7.77
CA GLY A 8 -6.31 8.40 -8.51
C GLY A 8 -5.79 8.12 -9.91
N THR A 9 -4.71 8.75 -10.40
CA THR A 9 -4.18 8.49 -11.75
C THR A 9 -2.95 7.58 -11.78
N LYS A 10 -2.58 7.00 -10.63
CA LYS A 10 -1.43 6.11 -10.52
C LYS A 10 -1.80 4.85 -9.73
N PHE A 11 -1.12 3.76 -10.03
CA PHE A 11 -1.16 2.49 -9.31
C PHE A 11 -2.60 1.97 -9.12
N MET A 12 -3.17 2.00 -7.90
CA MET A 12 -4.54 1.54 -7.61
C MET A 12 -5.62 2.39 -8.28
N GLY A 13 -5.34 3.68 -8.48
CA GLY A 13 -6.35 4.64 -8.90
C GLY A 13 -7.05 4.33 -10.22
N PRO A 14 -6.32 3.99 -11.31
CA PRO A 14 -6.95 3.61 -12.57
C PRO A 14 -7.93 2.43 -12.43
N TYR A 15 -7.60 1.44 -11.61
CA TYR A 15 -8.48 0.28 -11.36
C TYR A 15 -9.75 0.68 -10.59
N VAL A 16 -9.63 1.57 -9.59
CA VAL A 16 -10.79 2.12 -8.87
C VAL A 16 -11.69 2.91 -9.81
N ILE A 17 -11.11 3.77 -10.66
CA ILE A 17 -11.86 4.60 -11.60
C ILE A 17 -12.59 3.71 -12.62
N GLU A 18 -11.90 2.74 -13.18
CA GLU A 18 -12.46 1.81 -14.15
C GLU A 18 -13.62 1.00 -13.58
N GLU A 19 -13.47 0.44 -12.37
CA GLU A 19 -14.52 -0.33 -11.71
C GLU A 19 -15.75 0.53 -11.40
N LEU A 20 -15.56 1.75 -10.88
CA LEU A 20 -16.66 2.70 -10.63
C LEU A 20 -17.37 3.08 -11.92
N TYR A 21 -16.63 3.31 -13.00
CA TYR A 21 -17.17 3.65 -14.31
C TYR A 21 -18.02 2.50 -14.88
N GLN A 22 -17.50 1.26 -14.85
CA GLN A 22 -18.21 0.07 -15.33
C GLN A 22 -19.50 -0.20 -14.53
N LYS A 23 -19.53 0.17 -13.25
CA LYS A 23 -20.72 0.10 -12.40
C LYS A 23 -21.71 1.26 -12.62
N GLY A 24 -21.43 2.15 -13.56
CA GLY A 24 -22.32 3.25 -13.93
C GLY A 24 -22.30 4.45 -12.97
N HIS A 25 -21.26 4.61 -12.17
CA HIS A 25 -21.08 5.80 -11.35
C HIS A 25 -20.60 6.99 -12.18
N LYS A 26 -21.04 8.20 -11.81
CA LYS A 26 -20.49 9.42 -12.37
C LYS A 26 -19.23 9.80 -11.59
N VAL A 27 -18.08 9.70 -12.26
CA VAL A 27 -16.77 9.92 -11.63
C VAL A 27 -16.16 11.24 -12.06
N ALA A 28 -15.65 12.00 -11.09
CA ALA A 28 -14.75 13.14 -11.33
C ALA A 28 -13.41 12.88 -10.65
N VAL A 29 -12.32 13.32 -11.27
CA VAL A 29 -10.96 13.12 -10.74
C VAL A 29 -10.27 14.48 -10.64
N PHE A 30 -9.76 14.82 -9.46
CA PHE A 30 -8.94 15.99 -9.20
C PHE A 30 -7.47 15.62 -9.11
N ASN A 31 -6.64 16.10 -10.03
CA ASN A 31 -5.21 15.83 -10.07
C ASN A 31 -4.46 16.86 -10.94
N ARG A 32 -3.12 16.81 -10.93
CA ARG A 32 -2.26 17.74 -11.68
C ARG A 32 -2.26 17.56 -13.20
N GLY A 33 -2.87 16.51 -13.73
CA GLY A 33 -2.88 16.22 -15.17
C GLY A 33 -1.52 15.79 -15.76
N GLN A 34 -0.51 15.50 -14.93
CA GLN A 34 0.86 15.18 -15.37
C GLN A 34 1.09 13.69 -15.66
N THR A 35 0.12 12.86 -15.40
CA THR A 35 0.21 11.41 -15.63
C THR A 35 -0.70 11.03 -16.77
N GLU A 36 -0.13 10.43 -17.82
CA GLU A 36 -0.91 9.78 -18.87
C GLU A 36 -1.56 8.52 -18.29
N ALA A 37 -2.76 8.68 -17.75
CA ALA A 37 -3.60 7.55 -17.37
C ALA A 37 -4.65 7.35 -18.47
N SER A 38 -4.72 6.12 -18.98
CA SER A 38 -5.82 5.72 -19.86
C SER A 38 -7.07 5.61 -19.00
N LEU A 39 -7.87 6.68 -18.97
CA LEU A 39 -9.14 6.73 -18.27
C LEU A 39 -10.28 6.76 -19.29
N PRO A 40 -11.47 6.23 -18.95
CA PRO A 40 -12.65 6.35 -19.79
C PRO A 40 -12.93 7.81 -20.20
N GLU A 41 -13.45 8.02 -21.42
CA GLU A 41 -13.63 9.35 -22.01
C GLU A 41 -14.61 10.24 -21.22
N ASP A 42 -15.62 9.63 -20.59
CA ASP A 42 -16.66 10.33 -19.85
C ASP A 42 -16.25 10.76 -18.42
N ILE A 43 -15.02 10.45 -18.00
CA ILE A 43 -14.52 10.86 -16.68
C ILE A 43 -14.29 12.38 -16.67
N ILE A 44 -14.91 13.05 -15.71
CA ILE A 44 -14.73 14.50 -15.51
C ILE A 44 -13.34 14.73 -14.92
N ARG A 45 -12.52 15.53 -15.58
CA ARG A 45 -11.17 15.87 -15.11
C ARG A 45 -11.14 17.31 -14.62
N ILE A 46 -10.83 17.49 -13.34
CA ILE A 46 -10.58 18.79 -12.71
C ILE A 46 -9.07 18.84 -12.47
N GLN A 47 -8.38 19.72 -13.21
CA GLN A 47 -6.93 19.80 -13.16
C GLN A 47 -6.48 20.84 -12.16
N GLY A 48 -5.72 20.42 -11.13
CA GLY A 48 -5.16 21.31 -10.11
C GLY A 48 -4.13 20.61 -9.23
N ASP A 49 -3.33 21.40 -8.52
CA ASP A 49 -2.40 20.88 -7.52
C ASP A 49 -3.10 20.72 -6.17
N ILE A 50 -2.84 19.63 -5.50
CA ILE A 50 -3.41 19.33 -4.19
C ILE A 50 -3.02 20.33 -3.11
N SER A 51 -1.83 20.94 -3.22
CA SER A 51 -1.38 22.00 -2.32
C SER A 51 -2.22 23.28 -2.43
N GLU A 52 -2.90 23.46 -3.55
CA GLU A 52 -3.75 24.62 -3.89
C GLU A 52 -5.23 24.23 -3.98
N ILE A 53 -5.64 23.10 -3.42
CA ILE A 53 -7.00 22.54 -3.56
C ILE A 53 -8.10 23.52 -3.15
N ASN A 54 -7.83 24.45 -2.23
CA ASN A 54 -8.77 25.48 -1.83
C ASN A 54 -9.19 26.41 -2.97
N ASP A 55 -8.31 26.64 -3.95
CA ASP A 55 -8.59 27.51 -5.09
C ASP A 55 -9.61 26.88 -6.04
N TYR A 56 -9.77 25.57 -5.96
CA TYR A 56 -10.71 24.77 -6.75
C TYR A 56 -12.01 24.43 -5.98
N LYS A 57 -12.19 24.96 -4.78
CA LYS A 57 -13.30 24.62 -3.87
C LYS A 57 -14.67 24.71 -4.54
N ASP A 58 -14.94 25.78 -5.28
CA ASP A 58 -16.24 26.00 -5.90
C ASP A 58 -16.49 25.02 -7.06
N GLU A 59 -15.46 24.70 -7.84
CA GLU A 59 -15.55 23.70 -8.90
C GLU A 59 -15.77 22.30 -8.35
N LEU A 60 -14.99 21.91 -7.33
CA LEU A 60 -15.11 20.64 -6.65
C LEU A 60 -16.49 20.45 -6.00
N ARG A 61 -16.99 21.47 -5.31
CA ARG A 61 -18.36 21.50 -4.74
C ARG A 61 -19.45 21.51 -5.81
N GLY A 62 -19.19 22.18 -6.96
CA GLY A 62 -20.08 22.24 -8.11
C GLY A 62 -20.40 20.88 -8.71
N PHE A 63 -19.48 19.91 -8.58
CA PHE A 63 -19.72 18.52 -8.97
C PHE A 63 -20.79 17.85 -8.09
N ARG A 64 -20.98 18.28 -6.84
CA ARG A 64 -21.90 17.74 -5.84
C ARG A 64 -21.69 16.23 -5.64
N PRO A 65 -20.52 15.81 -5.15
CA PRO A 65 -20.26 14.39 -4.93
C PRO A 65 -21.12 13.81 -3.81
N ASP A 66 -21.62 12.61 -4.00
CA ASP A 66 -22.23 11.80 -2.91
C ASP A 66 -21.12 11.26 -2.00
N VAL A 67 -19.99 10.83 -2.61
CA VAL A 67 -18.80 10.31 -1.89
C VAL A 67 -17.55 10.96 -2.44
N VAL A 68 -16.65 11.36 -1.54
CA VAL A 68 -15.28 11.78 -1.88
C VAL A 68 -14.32 10.65 -1.53
N LEU A 69 -13.50 10.23 -2.48
CA LEU A 69 -12.37 9.34 -2.25
C LEU A 69 -11.07 10.14 -2.20
N ASP A 70 -10.42 10.19 -1.04
CA ASP A 70 -9.09 10.76 -0.91
C ASP A 70 -8.04 9.65 -0.97
N MET A 71 -7.35 9.55 -2.10
CA MET A 71 -6.31 8.54 -2.34
C MET A 71 -4.93 8.97 -1.85
N ILE A 72 -4.74 10.25 -1.54
CA ILE A 72 -3.45 10.83 -1.19
C ILE A 72 -3.47 11.67 0.09
N PRO A 73 -4.17 11.24 1.16
CA PRO A 73 -4.25 11.99 2.40
C PRO A 73 -2.97 11.77 3.22
N PHE A 74 -1.92 12.51 2.92
CA PHE A 74 -0.61 12.27 3.51
C PHE A 74 -0.33 13.06 4.78
N THR A 75 -1.01 14.19 4.97
CA THR A 75 -0.78 15.08 6.11
C THR A 75 -2.10 15.49 6.77
N GLU A 76 -2.04 15.81 8.07
CA GLU A 76 -3.18 16.33 8.82
C GLU A 76 -3.78 17.58 8.16
N LYS A 77 -2.93 18.55 7.79
CA LYS A 77 -3.36 19.79 7.13
C LYS A 77 -4.13 19.54 5.83
N HIS A 78 -3.68 18.55 5.02
CA HIS A 78 -4.41 18.14 3.83
C HIS A 78 -5.80 17.60 4.19
N ALA A 79 -5.85 16.69 5.17
CA ALA A 79 -7.12 16.09 5.60
C ALA A 79 -8.10 17.14 6.14
N GLU A 80 -7.63 18.10 6.93
CA GLU A 80 -8.45 19.24 7.40
C GLU A 80 -9.01 20.05 6.24
N THR A 81 -8.15 20.38 5.27
CA THR A 81 -8.57 21.14 4.09
C THR A 81 -9.63 20.42 3.28
N VAL A 82 -9.44 19.13 3.01
CA VAL A 82 -10.42 18.31 2.27
C VAL A 82 -11.72 18.19 3.04
N ARG A 83 -11.66 17.91 4.35
CA ARG A 83 -12.85 17.90 5.22
C ARG A 83 -13.62 19.22 5.10
N ASP A 84 -12.96 20.36 5.26
CA ASP A 84 -13.60 21.67 5.27
C ASP A 84 -14.21 22.04 3.90
N ILE A 85 -13.63 21.53 2.80
CA ILE A 85 -14.20 21.70 1.46
C ILE A 85 -15.51 20.91 1.33
N PHE A 86 -15.58 19.68 1.83
CA PHE A 86 -16.71 18.79 1.53
C PHE A 86 -17.74 18.66 2.65
N GLU A 87 -17.43 19.16 3.85
CA GLU A 87 -18.38 19.17 4.95
C GLU A 87 -19.65 19.91 4.56
N GLY A 88 -20.81 19.23 4.67
CA GLY A 88 -22.10 19.74 4.22
C GLY A 88 -22.32 19.76 2.70
N THR A 89 -21.41 19.20 1.91
CA THR A 89 -21.55 19.07 0.45
C THR A 89 -21.57 17.61 -0.01
N ALA A 90 -20.76 16.75 0.61
CA ALA A 90 -20.77 15.33 0.37
C ALA A 90 -21.36 14.57 1.59
N ASP A 91 -21.94 13.41 1.35
CA ASP A 91 -22.49 12.57 2.42
C ASP A 91 -21.39 11.84 3.18
N ARG A 92 -20.37 11.35 2.44
CA ARG A 92 -19.30 10.52 2.99
C ARG A 92 -17.94 10.83 2.35
N LEU A 93 -16.89 10.47 3.10
CA LEU A 93 -15.53 10.49 2.62
C LEU A 93 -14.89 9.12 2.87
N VAL A 94 -14.18 8.58 1.86
CA VAL A 94 -13.34 7.40 1.99
C VAL A 94 -11.89 7.84 1.89
N ALA A 95 -11.07 7.48 2.88
CA ALA A 95 -9.66 7.87 2.94
C ALA A 95 -8.75 6.65 2.91
N ILE A 96 -7.69 6.74 2.11
CA ILE A 96 -6.65 5.72 2.04
C ILE A 96 -5.64 5.95 3.17
N SER A 97 -5.61 5.01 4.11
CA SER A 97 -4.63 4.92 5.17
C SER A 97 -3.66 3.75 4.93
N SER A 98 -2.91 3.35 5.92
CA SER A 98 -1.84 2.37 5.81
C SER A 98 -1.71 1.52 7.07
N ALA A 99 -1.19 0.32 6.93
CA ALA A 99 -0.77 -0.54 8.05
C ALA A 99 0.30 0.12 8.94
N ASP A 100 0.95 1.18 8.47
CA ASP A 100 1.99 1.89 9.22
C ASP A 100 1.48 2.66 10.45
N VAL A 101 0.17 2.76 10.63
CA VAL A 101 -0.44 3.36 11.83
C VAL A 101 -0.27 2.50 13.07
N TYR A 102 -0.09 1.19 12.93
CA TYR A 102 -0.04 0.27 14.07
C TYR A 102 1.29 0.33 14.84
N LEU A 103 1.23 0.03 16.14
CA LEU A 103 2.41 -0.11 17.00
C LEU A 103 3.41 -1.13 16.44
N SER A 104 2.93 -2.20 15.79
CA SER A 104 3.77 -3.18 15.11
C SER A 104 4.71 -2.54 14.10
N PHE A 105 4.27 -1.48 13.39
CA PHE A 105 5.13 -0.76 12.46
C PHE A 105 6.22 0.06 13.18
N GLY A 106 5.89 0.69 14.31
CA GLY A 106 6.89 1.38 15.15
C GLY A 106 7.96 0.43 15.69
N ARG A 107 7.56 -0.81 16.07
CA ARG A 107 8.47 -1.89 16.47
C ARG A 107 9.35 -2.37 15.31
N LEU A 108 8.77 -2.52 14.11
CA LEU A 108 9.49 -2.91 12.90
C LEU A 108 10.57 -1.89 12.54
N LEU A 109 10.24 -0.60 12.54
CA LEU A 109 11.18 0.48 12.24
C LEU A 109 12.19 0.76 13.38
N GLY A 110 11.95 0.21 14.58
CA GLY A 110 12.76 0.49 15.77
C GLY A 110 12.54 1.90 16.33
N THR A 111 11.54 2.65 15.85
CA THR A 111 11.19 3.99 16.36
C THR A 111 10.49 3.94 17.70
N GLU A 112 9.90 2.81 18.04
CA GLU A 112 9.27 2.51 19.32
C GLU A 112 9.85 1.20 19.89
N PRO A 113 10.94 1.27 20.67
CA PRO A 113 11.64 0.09 21.17
C PRO A 113 10.77 -0.73 22.13
N GLY A 114 10.96 -2.03 22.16
CA GLY A 114 10.27 -2.99 23.03
C GLY A 114 10.07 -4.35 22.37
N GLU A 115 9.43 -5.25 23.11
CA GLU A 115 9.13 -6.58 22.61
C GLU A 115 8.15 -6.53 21.41
N PRO A 116 8.24 -7.50 20.48
CA PRO A 116 7.27 -7.64 19.40
C PRO A 116 5.83 -7.70 19.94
N VAL A 117 4.93 -6.97 19.29
CA VAL A 117 3.50 -7.02 19.61
C VAL A 117 2.79 -8.12 18.83
N PRO A 118 1.71 -8.69 19.39
CA PRO A 118 0.93 -9.73 18.70
C PRO A 118 0.36 -9.24 17.36
N THR A 119 0.36 -10.13 16.38
CA THR A 119 -0.28 -9.98 15.06
C THR A 119 -1.13 -11.22 14.76
N PRO A 120 -2.16 -11.15 13.90
CA PRO A 120 -2.50 -10.02 13.03
C PRO A 120 -3.13 -8.85 13.80
N SER A 121 -2.81 -7.62 13.37
CA SER A 121 -3.43 -6.40 13.89
C SER A 121 -4.87 -6.30 13.39
N ARG A 122 -5.79 -5.99 14.31
CA ARG A 122 -7.19 -5.65 14.02
C ARG A 122 -7.37 -4.13 14.05
N GLU A 123 -8.51 -3.63 13.64
CA GLU A 123 -8.74 -2.18 13.57
C GLU A 123 -8.67 -1.46 14.92
N ASP A 124 -8.89 -2.19 16.01
CA ASP A 124 -8.79 -1.73 17.40
C ASP A 124 -7.42 -2.04 18.07
N SER A 125 -6.48 -2.63 17.34
CA SER A 125 -5.13 -2.87 17.85
C SER A 125 -4.39 -1.56 18.14
N PRO A 126 -3.42 -1.57 19.08
CA PRO A 126 -2.67 -0.36 19.43
C PRO A 126 -2.01 0.31 18.24
N LEU A 127 -2.14 1.62 18.17
CA LEU A 127 -1.47 2.47 17.20
C LEU A 127 -0.09 2.91 17.71
N ARG A 128 0.75 3.41 16.80
CA ARG A 128 2.01 4.07 17.17
C ARG A 128 1.73 5.28 18.07
N GLU A 129 2.55 5.46 19.10
CA GLU A 129 2.55 6.67 19.92
C GLU A 129 3.46 7.74 19.31
N LYS A 130 4.59 7.32 18.72
CA LYS A 130 5.50 8.21 18.02
C LYS A 130 4.93 8.58 16.65
N LEU A 131 4.50 9.83 16.54
CA LEU A 131 4.02 10.40 15.27
C LEU A 131 5.20 10.71 14.31
N TYR A 132 4.87 10.85 13.04
CA TYR A 132 5.80 11.17 11.93
C TYR A 132 6.97 10.20 11.84
N PRO A 133 6.71 8.93 11.50
CA PRO A 133 7.65 7.83 11.63
C PRO A 133 8.94 7.96 10.79
N TYR A 134 8.93 8.82 9.79
CA TYR A 134 10.06 9.00 8.88
C TYR A 134 10.85 10.29 9.11
N ARG A 135 10.36 11.20 9.97
CA ARG A 135 10.89 12.57 10.13
C ARG A 135 12.37 12.61 10.50
N GLU A 136 12.85 11.69 11.30
CA GLU A 136 14.26 11.65 11.74
C GLU A 136 15.23 11.23 10.62
N ASN A 137 14.73 10.64 9.54
CA ASN A 137 15.53 10.07 8.46
C ASN A 137 15.49 10.91 7.17
N VAL A 138 14.79 12.06 7.18
CA VAL A 138 14.61 12.89 5.99
C VAL A 138 14.73 14.38 6.36
N SER A 139 15.08 15.22 5.37
CA SER A 139 15.10 16.69 5.56
C SER A 139 13.66 17.24 5.66
N GLU A 140 13.52 18.47 6.16
CA GLU A 140 12.22 19.13 6.35
C GLU A 140 11.48 19.36 5.01
N GLU A 141 12.22 19.55 3.94
CA GLU A 141 11.67 19.71 2.58
C GLU A 141 11.21 18.40 1.96
N HIS A 142 11.59 17.28 2.56
CA HIS A 142 11.24 15.98 2.00
C HIS A 142 9.77 15.66 2.26
N PHE A 143 9.12 15.05 1.27
CA PHE A 143 7.70 14.65 1.32
C PHE A 143 7.31 13.88 2.59
N TYR A 144 8.16 12.96 3.06
CA TYR A 144 7.89 12.15 4.25
C TYR A 144 8.06 12.88 5.59
N TYR A 145 8.55 14.11 5.62
CA TYR A 145 8.77 14.84 6.89
C TYR A 145 7.45 15.13 7.62
N HIS A 146 6.40 15.46 6.89
CA HIS A 146 5.06 15.75 7.41
C HIS A 146 4.08 14.57 7.25
N TYR A 147 4.56 13.44 6.73
CA TYR A 147 3.71 12.28 6.50
C TYR A 147 3.35 11.58 7.81
N ASP A 148 2.06 11.45 8.10
CA ASP A 148 1.53 10.54 9.11
C ASP A 148 0.05 10.25 8.87
N LYS A 149 -0.33 8.98 8.90
CA LYS A 149 -1.71 8.56 8.70
C LYS A 149 -2.55 8.64 9.98
N ILE A 150 -1.96 8.59 11.18
CA ILE A 150 -2.70 8.66 12.44
C ILE A 150 -3.46 10.00 12.58
N PRO A 151 -2.82 11.18 12.45
CA PRO A 151 -3.54 12.45 12.47
C PRO A 151 -4.57 12.57 11.35
N VAL A 152 -4.27 12.07 10.16
CA VAL A 152 -5.21 12.04 9.02
C VAL A 152 -6.48 11.26 9.35
N GLU A 153 -6.33 10.04 9.87
CA GLU A 153 -7.47 9.22 10.29
C GLU A 153 -8.34 9.95 11.33
N LYS A 154 -7.69 10.59 12.31
CA LYS A 154 -8.37 11.34 13.35
C LYS A 154 -9.26 12.44 12.77
N VAL A 155 -8.72 13.26 11.86
CA VAL A 155 -9.47 14.36 11.21
C VAL A 155 -10.74 13.84 10.52
N TYR A 156 -10.64 12.74 9.76
CA TYR A 156 -11.78 12.21 9.03
C TYR A 156 -12.78 11.45 9.90
N MET A 157 -12.31 10.76 10.94
CA MET A 157 -13.19 10.00 11.84
C MET A 157 -13.94 10.88 12.86
N GLU A 158 -13.38 12.04 13.23
CA GLU A 158 -13.99 12.96 14.18
C GLU A 158 -14.97 13.95 13.51
N SER A 159 -15.07 13.97 12.18
CA SER A 159 -16.04 14.85 11.50
C SER A 159 -17.48 14.40 11.75
N GLU A 160 -18.31 15.30 12.29
CA GLU A 160 -19.72 15.02 12.58
C GLU A 160 -20.61 15.07 11.34
N LYS A 161 -20.28 15.93 10.38
CA LYS A 161 -21.10 16.22 9.20
C LYS A 161 -20.65 15.50 7.94
N LEU A 162 -19.38 15.08 7.86
CA LEU A 162 -18.82 14.33 6.77
C LEU A 162 -18.34 12.97 7.30
N LYS A 163 -19.16 11.93 7.17
CA LYS A 163 -18.84 10.61 7.73
C LYS A 163 -17.64 9.98 7.04
N GLY A 164 -16.53 9.90 7.78
CA GLY A 164 -15.29 9.26 7.30
C GLY A 164 -15.39 7.74 7.24
N THR A 165 -14.75 7.15 6.25
CA THR A 165 -14.40 5.73 6.19
C THR A 165 -12.91 5.65 5.94
N VAL A 166 -12.19 4.88 6.73
CA VAL A 166 -10.74 4.74 6.60
C VAL A 166 -10.39 3.33 6.17
N LEU A 167 -9.57 3.20 5.13
CA LEU A 167 -9.03 1.92 4.68
C LEU A 167 -7.53 1.86 4.97
N ARG A 168 -7.14 1.02 5.94
CA ARG A 168 -5.73 0.73 6.25
C ARG A 168 -5.23 -0.34 5.30
N LEU A 169 -4.46 0.09 4.31
CA LEU A 169 -3.99 -0.78 3.25
C LEU A 169 -2.74 -1.56 3.66
N PRO A 170 -2.56 -2.77 3.09
CA PRO A 170 -1.39 -3.60 3.26
C PRO A 170 -0.24 -3.11 2.38
N MET A 171 0.82 -3.90 2.27
CA MET A 171 1.83 -3.76 1.21
C MET A 171 1.18 -4.13 -0.14
N VAL A 172 0.76 -3.11 -0.90
CA VAL A 172 0.11 -3.32 -2.21
C VAL A 172 1.17 -3.62 -3.26
N TYR A 173 0.94 -4.65 -4.09
CA TYR A 173 1.79 -5.04 -5.20
C TYR A 173 0.97 -5.17 -6.49
N GLY A 174 1.64 -5.13 -7.64
CA GLY A 174 0.98 -5.28 -8.94
C GLY A 174 1.54 -4.34 -9.99
N PRO A 175 1.00 -4.38 -11.22
CA PRO A 175 1.38 -3.46 -12.28
C PRO A 175 1.27 -2.00 -11.85
N GLY A 176 2.32 -1.22 -12.12
CA GLY A 176 2.39 0.18 -11.70
C GLY A 176 2.94 0.41 -10.28
N ASP A 177 3.43 -0.62 -9.58
CA ASP A 177 4.12 -0.47 -8.29
C ASP A 177 5.46 0.25 -8.47
N ARG A 178 5.49 1.54 -8.17
CA ARG A 178 6.70 2.38 -8.28
C ARG A 178 7.83 2.01 -7.32
N GLN A 179 7.54 1.20 -6.32
CA GLN A 179 8.55 0.69 -5.37
C GLN A 179 9.15 -0.63 -5.86
N HIS A 180 8.62 -1.22 -6.92
CA HIS A 180 9.12 -2.46 -7.51
C HIS A 180 9.40 -3.55 -6.46
N ARG A 181 8.46 -3.75 -5.53
CA ARG A 181 8.64 -4.58 -4.32
C ARG A 181 9.03 -6.04 -4.61
N LEU A 182 8.60 -6.55 -5.77
CA LEU A 182 8.89 -7.92 -6.18
C LEU A 182 10.16 -8.03 -7.04
N TYR A 183 10.63 -6.91 -7.62
CA TYR A 183 11.68 -6.90 -8.63
C TYR A 183 12.98 -7.55 -8.17
N GLN A 184 13.38 -7.34 -6.93
CA GLN A 184 14.59 -7.94 -6.39
C GLN A 184 14.60 -9.48 -6.47
N TYR A 185 13.46 -10.14 -6.30
CA TYR A 185 13.33 -11.60 -6.42
C TYR A 185 13.16 -12.01 -7.86
N ILE A 186 12.29 -11.32 -8.60
CA ILE A 186 12.02 -11.56 -10.02
C ILE A 186 13.32 -11.47 -10.83
N ARG A 187 14.14 -10.44 -10.58
CA ARG A 187 15.41 -10.25 -11.27
C ARG A 187 16.39 -11.40 -11.04
N ARG A 188 16.56 -11.86 -9.80
CA ARG A 188 17.42 -13.00 -9.49
C ARG A 188 16.96 -14.29 -10.19
N MET A 189 15.65 -14.52 -10.23
CA MET A 189 15.07 -15.68 -10.91
C MET A 189 15.22 -15.57 -12.44
N ALA A 190 15.00 -14.40 -13.04
CA ALA A 190 15.17 -14.15 -14.45
C ALA A 190 16.64 -14.29 -14.91
N ASP A 191 17.58 -13.87 -14.09
CA ASP A 191 19.04 -14.05 -14.29
C ASP A 191 19.49 -15.50 -14.02
N LYS A 192 18.55 -16.41 -13.72
CA LYS A 192 18.79 -17.83 -13.46
C LYS A 192 19.79 -18.07 -12.32
N ARG A 193 19.75 -17.20 -11.30
CA ARG A 193 20.57 -17.44 -10.10
C ARG A 193 20.21 -18.79 -9.50
N PRO A 194 21.19 -19.58 -9.04
CA PRO A 194 20.93 -20.90 -8.48
C PRO A 194 20.28 -20.85 -7.09
N TYR A 195 20.32 -19.70 -6.41
CA TYR A 195 19.75 -19.50 -5.10
C TYR A 195 19.31 -18.04 -4.88
N ILE A 196 18.40 -17.86 -3.94
CA ILE A 196 18.03 -16.58 -3.30
C ILE A 196 18.35 -16.72 -1.82
N LEU A 197 19.10 -15.75 -1.28
CA LEU A 197 19.48 -15.74 0.13
C LEU A 197 18.46 -14.95 0.93
N LEU A 198 18.02 -15.52 2.05
CA LEU A 198 17.22 -14.84 3.05
C LEU A 198 17.87 -14.95 4.42
N ASP A 199 17.99 -13.84 5.14
CA ASP A 199 18.32 -13.87 6.56
C ASP A 199 17.31 -14.76 7.31
N GLU A 200 17.77 -15.58 8.27
CA GLU A 200 16.90 -16.55 8.97
C GLU A 200 15.74 -15.89 9.74
N VAL A 201 15.94 -14.68 10.28
CA VAL A 201 14.87 -13.93 10.94
C VAL A 201 13.91 -13.37 9.90
N HIS A 202 14.43 -12.76 8.84
CA HIS A 202 13.64 -12.22 7.73
C HIS A 202 12.83 -13.32 7.02
N SER A 203 13.38 -14.50 6.86
CA SER A 203 12.67 -15.62 6.21
C SER A 203 11.34 -15.98 6.90
N ARG A 204 11.25 -15.74 8.21
CA ARG A 204 10.05 -15.98 9.03
C ARG A 204 9.16 -14.74 9.21
N TRP A 205 9.65 -13.57 8.81
CA TRP A 205 8.89 -12.32 8.90
C TRP A 205 7.62 -12.40 8.07
N LYS A 206 6.48 -12.09 8.69
CA LYS A 206 5.18 -12.07 8.01
C LYS A 206 4.74 -10.64 7.75
N THR A 207 4.22 -10.43 6.55
CA THR A 207 3.56 -9.17 6.20
C THR A 207 2.32 -9.44 5.37
N CYS A 208 1.29 -8.64 5.59
CA CYS A 208 0.11 -8.66 4.76
C CYS A 208 0.41 -8.00 3.41
N ARG A 209 -0.12 -8.60 2.35
CA ARG A 209 -0.02 -8.09 0.99
C ARG A 209 -1.41 -8.00 0.38
N GLY A 210 -1.54 -7.17 -0.65
CA GLY A 210 -2.75 -7.06 -1.43
C GLY A 210 -2.43 -6.79 -2.89
N TYR A 211 -3.03 -7.56 -3.79
CA TYR A 211 -2.89 -7.31 -5.21
C TYR A 211 -3.66 -6.05 -5.62
N VAL A 212 -3.08 -5.24 -6.48
CA VAL A 212 -3.56 -3.88 -6.81
C VAL A 212 -5.03 -3.84 -7.23
N GLU A 213 -5.51 -4.77 -8.04
CA GLU A 213 -6.92 -4.82 -8.48
C GLU A 213 -7.85 -5.25 -7.33
N ASN A 214 -7.43 -6.18 -6.48
CA ASN A 214 -8.21 -6.60 -5.31
C ASN A 214 -8.33 -5.48 -4.27
N VAL A 215 -7.24 -4.73 -4.05
CA VAL A 215 -7.26 -3.56 -3.17
C VAL A 215 -8.17 -2.47 -3.75
N ALA A 216 -8.14 -2.24 -5.07
CA ALA A 216 -9.06 -1.33 -5.73
C ALA A 216 -10.53 -1.76 -5.55
N HIS A 217 -10.81 -3.05 -5.67
CA HIS A 217 -12.15 -3.61 -5.40
C HIS A 217 -12.60 -3.37 -3.95
N ALA A 218 -11.72 -3.53 -2.96
CA ALA A 218 -12.02 -3.21 -1.57
C ALA A 218 -12.37 -1.72 -1.37
N ILE A 219 -11.66 -0.82 -2.07
CA ILE A 219 -11.95 0.63 -2.05
C ILE A 219 -13.33 0.90 -2.63
N VAL A 220 -13.66 0.30 -3.77
CA VAL A 220 -14.98 0.45 -4.40
C VAL A 220 -16.08 -0.10 -3.50
N ALA A 221 -15.89 -1.26 -2.87
CA ALA A 221 -16.85 -1.82 -1.91
C ALA A 221 -17.12 -0.85 -0.74
N ALA A 222 -16.11 -0.16 -0.22
CA ALA A 222 -16.28 0.85 0.83
C ALA A 222 -16.99 2.11 0.32
N ILE A 223 -16.78 2.52 -0.93
CA ILE A 223 -17.49 3.63 -1.56
C ILE A 223 -18.98 3.30 -1.73
N GLU A 224 -19.30 2.12 -2.22
CA GLU A 224 -20.68 1.73 -2.53
C GLU A 224 -21.52 1.42 -1.29
N ASN A 225 -20.89 0.92 -0.23
CA ASN A 225 -21.63 0.43 0.94
C ASN A 225 -21.82 1.54 1.99
N PRO A 226 -23.06 2.00 2.25
CA PRO A 226 -23.32 3.03 3.27
C PRO A 226 -22.99 2.57 4.70
N MET A 227 -22.92 1.26 4.97
CA MET A 227 -22.50 0.74 6.28
C MET A 227 -21.03 1.04 6.61
N ALA A 228 -20.22 1.43 5.62
CA ALA A 228 -18.83 1.83 5.82
C ALA A 228 -18.70 3.19 6.53
N ALA A 229 -19.77 3.99 6.57
CA ALA A 229 -19.76 5.32 7.18
C ALA A 229 -19.35 5.29 8.66
N GLY A 230 -18.35 6.09 9.03
CA GLY A 230 -17.86 6.18 10.41
C GLY A 230 -17.02 4.98 10.85
N LYS A 231 -16.46 4.19 9.92
CA LYS A 231 -15.72 2.97 10.25
C LYS A 231 -14.32 2.94 9.65
N ILE A 232 -13.46 2.15 10.30
CA ILE A 232 -12.11 1.83 9.86
C ILE A 232 -12.09 0.36 9.45
N TYR A 233 -11.41 0.05 8.35
CA TYR A 233 -11.23 -1.30 7.85
C TYR A 233 -9.78 -1.56 7.49
N ASN A 234 -9.27 -2.71 7.89
CA ASN A 234 -8.06 -3.28 7.33
C ASN A 234 -8.38 -3.95 5.99
N VAL A 235 -7.49 -3.77 5.02
CA VAL A 235 -7.51 -4.50 3.76
C VAL A 235 -6.30 -5.40 3.70
N ALA A 236 -6.48 -6.70 3.56
CA ALA A 236 -5.39 -7.66 3.43
C ALA A 236 -5.89 -8.93 2.74
N GLU A 237 -5.02 -9.58 1.99
CA GLU A 237 -5.31 -10.86 1.32
C GLU A 237 -4.59 -12.01 2.02
N ASN A 238 -3.26 -11.98 2.03
CA ASN A 238 -2.42 -13.07 2.46
C ASN A 238 -1.37 -12.57 3.47
N ASN A 239 -1.10 -13.41 4.48
CA ASN A 239 -0.10 -13.16 5.51
C ASN A 239 1.02 -14.22 5.40
N PHE A 240 1.69 -14.27 4.25
CA PHE A 240 2.82 -15.16 4.04
C PHE A 240 4.06 -14.67 4.77
N SER A 241 4.88 -15.62 5.26
CA SER A 241 6.26 -15.33 5.59
C SER A 241 7.03 -14.93 4.33
N GLU A 242 8.15 -14.22 4.48
CA GLU A 242 8.95 -13.82 3.33
C GLU A 242 9.42 -15.02 2.51
N LYS A 243 9.80 -16.11 3.18
CA LYS A 243 10.18 -17.36 2.49
C LYS A 243 9.04 -17.96 1.68
N GLU A 244 7.83 -17.99 2.24
CA GLU A 244 6.64 -18.47 1.52
C GLU A 244 6.32 -17.58 0.34
N TRP A 245 6.44 -16.27 0.52
CA TRP A 245 6.21 -15.29 -0.54
C TRP A 245 7.17 -15.46 -1.71
N VAL A 246 8.47 -15.53 -1.43
CA VAL A 246 9.49 -15.80 -2.46
C VAL A 246 9.25 -17.14 -3.14
N GLY A 247 8.78 -18.15 -2.39
CA GLY A 247 8.37 -19.45 -2.93
C GLY A 247 7.22 -19.34 -3.93
N LYS A 248 6.22 -18.48 -3.66
CA LYS A 248 5.10 -18.24 -4.58
C LYS A 248 5.54 -17.54 -5.87
N ILE A 249 6.46 -16.59 -5.78
CA ILE A 249 7.07 -15.95 -6.95
C ILE A 249 7.87 -16.97 -7.76
N ALA A 250 8.67 -17.81 -7.10
CA ALA A 250 9.45 -18.87 -7.72
C ALA A 250 8.57 -19.87 -8.48
N GLU A 251 7.45 -20.29 -7.88
CA GLU A 251 6.46 -21.15 -8.50
C GLU A 251 5.87 -20.52 -9.76
N ALA A 252 5.44 -19.26 -9.69
CA ALA A 252 4.89 -18.51 -10.80
C ALA A 252 5.88 -18.30 -11.95
N MET A 253 7.17 -18.17 -11.65
CA MET A 253 8.25 -18.04 -12.65
C MET A 253 8.81 -19.38 -13.15
N GLY A 254 8.39 -20.51 -12.59
CA GLY A 254 8.98 -21.82 -12.88
C GLY A 254 10.46 -21.91 -12.54
N TRP A 255 10.94 -21.11 -11.59
CA TRP A 255 12.35 -21.06 -11.20
C TRP A 255 12.78 -22.32 -10.46
N GLN A 256 13.97 -22.86 -10.84
CA GLN A 256 14.47 -24.15 -10.36
C GLN A 256 15.59 -24.03 -9.33
N GLY A 257 15.87 -22.82 -8.85
CA GLY A 257 16.86 -22.61 -7.80
C GLY A 257 16.35 -22.93 -6.39
N SER A 258 17.12 -22.58 -5.37
CA SER A 258 16.78 -22.79 -3.96
C SER A 258 16.69 -21.49 -3.18
N ILE A 259 15.83 -21.46 -2.16
CA ILE A 259 15.76 -20.37 -1.18
C ILE A 259 16.57 -20.79 0.05
N GLU A 260 17.73 -20.16 0.22
CA GLU A 260 18.70 -20.50 1.24
C GLU A 260 18.65 -19.52 2.42
N GLY A 261 18.49 -20.07 3.64
CA GLY A 261 18.61 -19.29 4.86
C GLY A 261 20.07 -18.97 5.17
N VAL A 262 20.39 -17.76 5.56
CA VAL A 262 21.69 -17.36 6.09
C VAL A 262 21.55 -16.85 7.52
N GLU A 263 22.65 -16.96 8.30
CA GLU A 263 22.68 -16.52 9.68
C GLU A 263 22.24 -15.06 9.84
N GLU A 264 21.58 -14.78 10.97
CA GLU A 264 21.12 -13.44 11.31
C GLU A 264 22.26 -12.40 11.20
N GLY A 265 21.95 -11.29 10.53
CA GLY A 265 22.89 -10.17 10.36
C GLY A 265 23.89 -10.30 9.21
N LYS A 266 23.90 -11.41 8.48
CA LYS A 266 24.72 -11.54 7.25
C LYS A 266 24.17 -10.70 6.08
N LEU A 267 22.87 -10.48 6.06
CA LEU A 267 22.18 -9.59 5.13
C LEU A 267 21.59 -8.40 5.91
N PRO A 268 21.95 -7.16 5.58
CA PRO A 268 21.38 -6.00 6.26
C PRO A 268 19.91 -5.86 5.88
N LEU A 269 19.02 -5.77 6.87
CA LEU A 269 17.57 -5.67 6.65
C LEU A 269 17.03 -4.24 6.77
N GLY A 270 17.73 -3.36 7.47
CA GLY A 270 17.25 -2.00 7.75
C GLY A 270 15.99 -1.93 8.61
N MET A 271 15.53 -3.06 9.17
CA MET A 271 14.32 -3.19 9.99
C MET A 271 14.46 -4.31 11.02
N ASN A 272 13.61 -4.26 12.05
CA ASN A 272 13.49 -5.35 13.04
C ASN A 272 12.53 -6.44 12.52
N ALA A 273 13.05 -7.40 11.76
CA ALA A 273 12.25 -8.50 11.19
C ALA A 273 11.71 -9.50 12.23
N ARG A 274 11.98 -9.34 13.52
CA ARG A 274 11.29 -10.10 14.59
C ARG A 274 9.85 -9.64 14.78
N GLN A 275 9.53 -8.41 14.36
CA GLN A 275 8.18 -7.86 14.38
C GLN A 275 7.50 -8.07 13.02
N SER A 276 6.48 -8.90 12.97
CA SER A 276 5.60 -9.06 11.80
C SER A 276 4.61 -7.90 11.66
N ILE A 277 4.16 -7.65 10.42
CA ILE A 277 3.10 -6.68 10.10
C ILE A 277 1.96 -7.42 9.39
N ASP A 278 1.23 -8.20 10.15
CA ASP A 278 0.03 -8.86 9.67
C ASP A 278 -1.22 -8.04 9.98
N LEU A 279 -2.19 -8.07 9.10
CA LEU A 279 -3.51 -7.48 9.29
C LEU A 279 -4.62 -8.52 9.22
N SER A 280 -5.62 -8.40 10.09
CA SER A 280 -6.89 -9.09 9.92
C SER A 280 -7.83 -8.26 9.04
N SER A 281 -8.32 -8.83 7.96
CA SER A 281 -9.36 -8.24 7.10
C SER A 281 -10.75 -8.82 7.34
N GLU A 282 -10.98 -9.43 8.50
CA GLU A 282 -12.28 -10.03 8.83
C GLU A 282 -13.42 -9.02 8.76
N ARG A 283 -13.24 -7.84 9.35
CA ARG A 283 -14.28 -6.80 9.41
C ARG A 283 -14.78 -6.37 8.03
N ILE A 284 -13.89 -6.08 7.08
CA ILE A 284 -14.28 -5.67 5.73
C ILE A 284 -14.98 -6.80 4.99
N ARG A 285 -14.58 -8.04 5.21
CA ARG A 285 -15.20 -9.22 4.61
C ARG A 285 -16.62 -9.45 5.15
N GLU A 286 -16.81 -9.36 6.45
CA GLU A 286 -18.10 -9.60 7.10
C GLU A 286 -19.09 -8.45 6.84
N GLU A 287 -18.65 -7.20 6.94
CA GLU A 287 -19.54 -6.06 6.87
C GLU A 287 -19.77 -5.54 5.45
N LEU A 288 -18.75 -5.59 4.57
CA LEU A 288 -18.84 -5.07 3.20
C LEU A 288 -18.87 -6.18 2.14
N GLY A 289 -18.73 -7.44 2.54
CA GLY A 289 -18.75 -8.58 1.61
C GLY A 289 -17.49 -8.67 0.72
N TYR A 290 -16.41 -8.00 1.11
CA TYR A 290 -15.16 -8.01 0.32
C TYR A 290 -14.64 -9.42 0.10
N LYS A 291 -14.27 -9.71 -1.13
CA LYS A 291 -13.57 -10.92 -1.57
C LYS A 291 -12.60 -10.55 -2.68
N GLU A 292 -11.51 -11.28 -2.78
CA GLU A 292 -10.58 -11.15 -3.89
C GLU A 292 -11.28 -11.52 -5.20
N ILE A 293 -11.13 -10.66 -6.21
CA ILE A 293 -11.67 -10.88 -7.56
C ILE A 293 -10.60 -11.46 -8.50
N ILE A 294 -9.33 -11.31 -8.17
CA ILE A 294 -8.19 -11.84 -8.91
C ILE A 294 -7.48 -12.86 -8.01
N PRO A 295 -7.38 -14.14 -8.43
CA PRO A 295 -6.59 -15.15 -7.71
C PRO A 295 -5.12 -14.76 -7.60
N LEU A 296 -4.45 -15.22 -6.52
CA LEU A 296 -3.05 -14.92 -6.24
C LEU A 296 -2.13 -15.20 -7.44
N GLU A 297 -2.29 -16.37 -8.03
CA GLU A 297 -1.46 -16.83 -9.15
C GLU A 297 -1.57 -15.88 -10.35
N ASN A 298 -2.78 -15.40 -10.64
CA ASN A 298 -3.02 -14.47 -11.74
C ASN A 298 -2.44 -13.08 -11.42
N GLY A 299 -2.57 -12.62 -10.18
CA GLY A 299 -1.98 -11.37 -9.73
C GLY A 299 -0.45 -11.38 -9.78
N LEU A 300 0.17 -12.51 -9.35
CA LEU A 300 1.62 -12.70 -9.47
C LEU A 300 2.07 -12.72 -10.92
N GLN A 301 1.38 -13.47 -11.79
CA GLN A 301 1.75 -13.54 -13.20
C GLN A 301 1.76 -12.15 -13.86
N LYS A 302 0.68 -11.38 -13.71
CA LYS A 302 0.60 -10.00 -14.23
C LYS A 302 1.68 -9.09 -13.65
N THR A 303 2.01 -9.26 -12.37
CA THR A 303 3.05 -8.45 -11.71
C THR A 303 4.43 -8.79 -12.27
N ILE A 304 4.75 -10.08 -12.42
CA ILE A 304 6.02 -10.55 -12.97
C ILE A 304 6.22 -10.03 -14.40
N GLU A 305 5.18 -10.16 -15.25
CA GLU A 305 5.20 -9.66 -16.63
C GLU A 305 5.49 -8.15 -16.65
N TRP A 306 4.76 -7.38 -15.82
CA TRP A 306 4.95 -5.94 -15.74
C TRP A 306 6.34 -5.55 -15.24
N GLU A 307 6.87 -6.19 -14.18
CA GLU A 307 8.20 -5.91 -13.62
C GLU A 307 9.32 -6.20 -14.62
N LEU A 308 9.18 -7.25 -15.43
CA LEU A 308 10.17 -7.58 -16.46
C LEU A 308 10.15 -6.59 -17.64
N GLU A 309 8.98 -6.04 -17.98
CA GLU A 309 8.82 -5.04 -19.04
C GLU A 309 9.17 -3.61 -18.57
N ASN A 310 9.04 -3.34 -17.27
CA ASN A 310 9.24 -2.03 -16.66
C ASN A 310 10.24 -2.10 -15.50
N PRO A 311 11.50 -2.47 -15.73
CA PRO A 311 12.49 -2.54 -14.67
C PRO A 311 12.72 -1.15 -14.05
N PRO A 312 13.06 -1.04 -12.75
CA PRO A 312 13.37 0.24 -12.14
C PRO A 312 14.54 0.93 -12.88
N GLU A 313 14.43 2.24 -13.05
CA GLU A 313 15.45 3.05 -13.76
C GLU A 313 16.81 2.97 -13.08
N ASP A 314 16.83 2.90 -11.75
CA ASP A 314 18.04 2.73 -10.94
C ASP A 314 18.06 1.32 -10.32
N SER A 315 18.77 0.41 -10.98
CA SER A 315 18.98 -0.95 -10.50
C SER A 315 19.81 -1.02 -9.20
N ALA A 316 20.56 0.02 -8.88
CA ALA A 316 21.32 0.13 -7.65
C ALA A 316 20.44 0.28 -6.42
N SER A 317 19.20 0.79 -6.58
CA SER A 317 18.22 0.91 -5.50
C SER A 317 17.69 -0.44 -4.98
N GLN A 318 17.98 -1.53 -5.68
CA GLN A 318 17.46 -2.88 -5.35
C GLN A 318 18.46 -3.76 -4.58
N ASP A 319 19.62 -3.22 -4.17
CA ASP A 319 20.65 -3.94 -3.39
C ASP A 319 21.02 -5.32 -3.95
N ILE A 320 21.07 -5.46 -5.29
CA ILE A 320 21.42 -6.71 -5.95
C ILE A 320 22.95 -6.77 -6.12
N ASP A 321 23.61 -7.49 -5.22
CA ASP A 321 25.06 -7.71 -5.22
C ASP A 321 25.35 -9.22 -5.29
N TYR A 322 25.49 -9.72 -6.52
CA TYR A 322 25.73 -11.15 -6.76
C TYR A 322 27.10 -11.62 -6.24
N ASP A 323 28.13 -10.77 -6.27
CA ASP A 323 29.45 -11.14 -5.76
C ASP A 323 29.43 -11.35 -4.25
N LYS A 324 28.71 -10.50 -3.52
CA LYS A 324 28.49 -10.64 -2.10
C LYS A 324 27.68 -11.91 -1.77
N GLU A 325 26.59 -12.17 -2.52
CA GLU A 325 25.78 -13.38 -2.36
C GLU A 325 26.63 -14.63 -2.57
N ASP A 326 27.43 -14.67 -3.62
CA ASP A 326 28.32 -15.79 -3.94
C ASP A 326 29.42 -15.97 -2.89
N SER A 327 29.94 -14.89 -2.31
CA SER A 327 30.89 -14.96 -1.19
C SER A 327 30.24 -15.60 0.05
N ILE A 328 29.06 -15.17 0.44
CA ILE A 328 28.32 -15.74 1.59
C ILE A 328 28.11 -17.25 1.38
N MET A 329 27.73 -17.66 0.18
CA MET A 329 27.51 -19.08 -0.12
C MET A 329 28.78 -19.91 -0.13
N ARG A 330 29.91 -19.37 -0.56
CA ARG A 330 31.22 -20.05 -0.47
C ARG A 330 31.63 -20.28 0.97
N ASP A 331 31.54 -19.26 1.81
CA ASP A 331 31.90 -19.35 3.23
C ASP A 331 31.04 -20.41 3.97
N ARG A 332 29.75 -20.47 3.64
CA ARG A 332 28.81 -21.46 4.21
C ARG A 332 29.16 -22.90 3.85
N LYS A 333 29.68 -23.15 2.65
CA LYS A 333 30.11 -24.50 2.24
C LYS A 333 31.36 -24.97 2.99
N ILE A 334 32.31 -24.05 3.19
CA ILE A 334 33.56 -24.35 3.93
C ILE A 334 33.28 -24.74 5.38
N HIS A 335 32.26 -24.16 6.02
CA HIS A 335 31.90 -24.48 7.42
C HIS A 335 31.02 -25.72 7.60
N LYS A 336 30.55 -26.34 6.51
CA LYS A 336 29.76 -27.59 6.54
C LYS A 336 30.59 -28.85 6.24
N GLU A 337 31.82 -28.69 5.74
CA GLU A 337 32.82 -29.72 5.55
C GLU A 337 33.75 -29.79 6.80
#